data_c8729b0b409877b4f569af68fb0d364b
#
_entry.id   c8729b0b409877b4f569af68fb0d364b
#
_cell.length_a   1.000
_cell.length_b   1.000
_cell.length_c   1.000
_cell.angle_alpha   90.00
_cell.angle_beta   90.00
_cell.angle_gamma   90.00
#
_symmetry.space_group_name_H-M   'P 1'
#
loop_
_entity.id
_entity.type
_entity.pdbx_description
1 polymer ?
#
loop_
_entity_poly.entity_id
_entity_poly.type
_entity_poly.pdbx_seq_one_letter_code
_entity_poly.pdbx_strand_id
1 'polypeptide(L)'
;MMRFYVADSGAMEQKREERLRHQLEIQSMQIEGVFEQHQLPSRVAGGQVGPGWIRFELQTQLAAAMERVQQIKQDLLRVLVAHDITIAPQRDRLQIEVAQPAAESVNLLDLLAIIPPLPPVTAALGWSEDDRPVVIDMTTAEAAHVLVTGVLGAGKTVLLRSMALSLALHNKPSRLQMVVVDGDAAADPTKAQELGALNYLPHLLTPVVDDVTAATEVLAFLVNEINYRKEQGVTTPAIVVMLDGADFLLTEGGKDGQEAVRQLVRNGAAAGMHVILSTDKPAAPYLDNLFKASFPARIVGKVADAAAARSASGINETQAEYLLGEGDFLALAGGSMSHFQAAYIGGTDLLQAIEPLHRRQLPVLLAQPTTIRPVLEPTSKPNQTVRDFVADADDEISFLDDDEISLLDDIE
;
A
#
# COMPACT_ATOMS: atom_id res chain seq x y z
N MET A 1 -3.24 10.31 -12.03
CA MET A 1 -4.71 10.19 -12.14
C MET A 1 -5.09 8.84 -11.56
N MET A 2 -6.05 8.85 -10.66
CA MET A 2 -6.63 7.60 -10.19
C MET A 2 -7.41 6.99 -11.34
N ARG A 3 -7.07 5.78 -11.76
CA ARG A 3 -7.76 5.08 -12.84
C ARG A 3 -8.54 3.91 -12.26
N PHE A 4 -9.81 3.85 -12.59
CA PHE A 4 -10.65 2.68 -12.34
C PHE A 4 -10.68 1.86 -13.63
N TYR A 5 -10.20 0.63 -13.56
CA TYR A 5 -10.32 -0.30 -14.67
C TYR A 5 -11.64 -1.07 -14.54
N VAL A 6 -12.38 -1.19 -15.62
CA VAL A 6 -13.55 -2.07 -15.69
C VAL A 6 -13.00 -3.46 -15.97
N ALA A 7 -12.90 -4.31 -14.95
CA ALA A 7 -12.72 -5.74 -15.16
C ALA A 7 -14.03 -6.33 -15.71
N ASP A 8 -13.94 -7.43 -16.42
CA ASP A 8 -15.14 -8.15 -16.93
C ASP A 8 -15.89 -8.75 -15.73
N SER A 9 -16.75 -7.91 -15.14
CA SER A 9 -17.29 -8.07 -13.77
C SER A 9 -18.47 -9.01 -13.66
N GLY A 10 -19.13 -9.34 -14.76
CA GLY A 10 -20.42 -10.01 -14.69
C GLY A 10 -20.43 -11.40 -14.03
N ALA A 11 -19.42 -12.22 -14.28
CA ALA A 11 -19.36 -13.58 -13.72
C ALA A 11 -18.83 -13.62 -12.27
N MET A 12 -17.97 -12.67 -11.91
CA MET A 12 -17.43 -12.58 -10.55
C MET A 12 -18.44 -11.95 -9.59
N GLU A 13 -19.14 -10.91 -10.04
CA GLU A 13 -20.21 -10.24 -9.30
C GLU A 13 -21.34 -11.23 -8.93
N GLN A 14 -21.74 -12.07 -9.89
CA GLN A 14 -22.77 -13.08 -9.68
C GLN A 14 -22.34 -14.13 -8.64
N LYS A 15 -21.09 -14.60 -8.68
CA LYS A 15 -20.55 -15.53 -7.67
C LYS A 15 -20.40 -14.89 -6.29
N ARG A 16 -20.07 -13.59 -6.23
CA ARG A 16 -19.97 -12.85 -4.99
C ARG A 16 -21.33 -12.64 -4.34
N GLU A 17 -22.34 -12.25 -5.13
CA GLU A 17 -23.73 -12.17 -4.66
C GLU A 17 -24.25 -13.50 -4.14
N GLU A 18 -23.98 -14.60 -4.84
CA GLU A 18 -24.38 -15.96 -4.41
C GLU A 18 -23.73 -16.35 -3.09
N ARG A 19 -22.40 -16.09 -2.93
CA ARG A 19 -21.69 -16.37 -1.67
C ARG A 19 -22.21 -15.49 -0.53
N LEU A 20 -22.38 -14.19 -0.78
CA LEU A 20 -22.90 -13.27 0.21
C LEU A 20 -24.31 -13.66 0.65
N ARG A 21 -25.17 -14.01 -0.29
CA ARG A 21 -26.54 -14.48 0.01
C ARG A 21 -26.52 -15.74 0.86
N HIS A 22 -25.70 -16.71 0.51
CA HIS A 22 -25.53 -17.93 1.28
C HIS A 22 -24.97 -17.68 2.69
N GLN A 23 -24.01 -16.78 2.83
CA GLN A 23 -23.48 -16.37 4.13
C GLN A 23 -24.55 -15.70 5.00
N LEU A 24 -25.33 -14.79 4.43
CA LEU A 24 -26.42 -14.11 5.13
C LEU A 24 -27.51 -15.09 5.59
N GLU A 25 -27.84 -16.11 4.77
CA GLU A 25 -28.78 -17.15 5.16
C GLU A 25 -28.28 -17.98 6.34
N ILE A 26 -27.01 -18.40 6.32
CA ILE A 26 -26.39 -19.14 7.43
C ILE A 26 -26.37 -18.29 8.69
N GLN A 27 -25.91 -17.04 8.62
CA GLN A 27 -25.86 -16.15 9.78
C GLN A 27 -27.25 -15.86 10.34
N SER A 28 -28.27 -15.69 9.48
CA SER A 28 -29.65 -15.52 9.91
C SER A 28 -30.14 -16.71 10.71
N MET A 29 -29.91 -17.94 10.23
CA MET A 29 -30.26 -19.16 10.96
C MET A 29 -29.51 -19.30 12.28
N GLN A 30 -28.24 -18.91 12.31
CA GLN A 30 -27.44 -18.93 13.54
C GLN A 30 -27.95 -17.94 14.57
N ILE A 31 -28.33 -16.72 14.15
CA ILE A 31 -28.92 -15.70 15.03
C ILE A 31 -30.26 -16.23 15.60
N GLU A 32 -31.14 -16.71 14.75
CA GLU A 32 -32.45 -17.27 15.19
C GLU A 32 -32.25 -18.43 16.18
N GLY A 33 -31.28 -19.31 15.93
CA GLY A 33 -30.95 -20.44 16.82
C GLY A 33 -30.43 -20.00 18.19
N VAL A 34 -29.63 -18.96 18.28
CA VAL A 34 -29.18 -18.40 19.57
C VAL A 34 -30.35 -17.81 20.35
N PHE A 35 -31.25 -17.08 19.70
CA PHE A 35 -32.44 -16.53 20.36
C PHE A 35 -33.39 -17.61 20.83
N GLU A 36 -33.55 -18.70 20.06
CA GLU A 36 -34.36 -19.85 20.45
C GLU A 36 -33.81 -20.54 21.71
N GLN A 37 -32.49 -20.68 21.82
CA GLN A 37 -31.82 -21.21 23.03
C GLN A 37 -32.14 -20.35 24.28
N HIS A 38 -32.32 -19.06 24.10
CA HIS A 38 -32.74 -18.13 25.15
C HIS A 38 -34.25 -18.08 25.36
N GLN A 39 -35.00 -18.98 24.73
CA GLN A 39 -36.48 -19.04 24.80
C GLN A 39 -37.16 -17.75 24.29
N LEU A 40 -36.52 -17.09 23.32
CA LEU A 40 -36.99 -15.88 22.65
C LEU A 40 -37.32 -16.19 21.19
N PRO A 41 -38.56 -16.57 20.83
CA PRO A 41 -38.93 -16.80 19.46
C PRO A 41 -38.60 -15.56 18.62
N SER A 42 -37.79 -15.73 17.61
CA SER A 42 -37.26 -14.61 16.82
C SER A 42 -37.22 -14.99 15.35
N ARG A 43 -37.37 -14.00 14.50
CA ARG A 43 -37.21 -14.16 13.05
C ARG A 43 -36.44 -12.99 12.46
N VAL A 44 -35.43 -13.27 11.66
CA VAL A 44 -34.73 -12.27 10.86
C VAL A 44 -35.66 -11.79 9.74
N ALA A 45 -36.03 -10.52 9.78
CA ALA A 45 -36.97 -9.90 8.85
C ALA A 45 -36.25 -9.32 7.62
N GLY A 46 -34.95 -9.08 7.72
CA GLY A 46 -34.11 -8.53 6.67
C GLY A 46 -32.72 -8.22 7.18
N GLY A 47 -31.85 -7.86 6.24
CA GLY A 47 -30.48 -7.47 6.54
C GLY A 47 -29.97 -6.42 5.56
N GLN A 48 -29.01 -5.64 6.00
CA GLN A 48 -28.24 -4.71 5.18
C GLN A 48 -26.75 -5.05 5.31
N VAL A 49 -26.05 -5.03 4.20
CA VAL A 49 -24.60 -5.21 4.16
C VAL A 49 -23.98 -3.86 3.94
N GLY A 50 -23.10 -3.48 4.85
CA GLY A 50 -22.31 -2.27 4.74
C GLY A 50 -20.82 -2.59 4.78
N PRO A 51 -19.97 -1.58 4.57
CA PRO A 51 -18.54 -1.76 4.67
C PRO A 51 -18.17 -2.21 6.09
N GLY A 52 -17.62 -3.44 6.19
CA GLY A 52 -17.17 -4.00 7.47
C GLY A 52 -18.24 -4.36 8.50
N TRP A 53 -19.51 -4.37 8.13
CA TRP A 53 -20.58 -4.81 9.00
C TRP A 53 -21.76 -5.43 8.23
N ILE A 54 -22.45 -6.36 8.88
CA ILE A 54 -23.76 -6.84 8.44
C ILE A 54 -24.76 -6.49 9.54
N ARG A 55 -25.85 -5.86 9.15
CA ARG A 55 -26.94 -5.48 10.06
C ARG A 55 -28.14 -6.35 9.79
N PHE A 56 -28.59 -7.05 10.81
CA PHE A 56 -29.81 -7.85 10.78
C PHE A 56 -30.93 -7.16 11.55
N GLU A 57 -32.13 -7.15 10.99
CA GLU A 57 -33.33 -6.72 11.66
C GLU A 57 -34.08 -7.94 12.16
N LEU A 58 -34.27 -8.03 13.47
CA LEU A 58 -34.89 -9.17 14.13
C LEU A 58 -36.24 -8.80 14.72
N GLN A 59 -37.26 -9.55 14.39
CA GLN A 59 -38.56 -9.49 15.08
C GLN A 59 -38.51 -10.42 16.28
N THR A 60 -38.65 -9.84 17.50
CA THR A 60 -38.58 -10.58 18.76
C THR A 60 -39.32 -9.80 19.89
N GLN A 61 -39.45 -10.41 21.05
CA GLN A 61 -39.95 -9.75 22.26
C GLN A 61 -38.87 -8.82 22.84
N LEU A 62 -38.89 -7.54 22.44
CA LEU A 62 -37.83 -6.55 22.71
C LEU A 62 -37.49 -6.45 24.20
N ALA A 63 -38.48 -6.35 25.10
CA ALA A 63 -38.25 -6.22 26.55
C ALA A 63 -37.47 -7.42 27.10
N ALA A 64 -37.92 -8.63 26.79
CA ALA A 64 -37.25 -9.87 27.23
C ALA A 64 -35.87 -10.07 26.59
N ALA A 65 -35.69 -9.64 25.34
CA ALA A 65 -34.39 -9.69 24.67
C ALA A 65 -33.38 -8.70 25.30
N MET A 66 -33.80 -7.50 25.64
CA MET A 66 -32.96 -6.48 26.26
C MET A 66 -32.55 -6.84 27.69
N GLU A 67 -33.38 -7.54 28.46
CA GLU A 67 -33.00 -8.07 29.78
C GLU A 67 -31.85 -9.08 29.70
N ARG A 68 -31.69 -9.80 28.59
CA ARG A 68 -30.70 -10.84 28.38
C ARG A 68 -29.62 -10.45 27.37
N VAL A 69 -29.58 -9.19 26.95
CA VAL A 69 -28.76 -8.71 25.85
C VAL A 69 -27.27 -9.08 25.98
N GLN A 70 -26.73 -9.04 27.19
CA GLN A 70 -25.31 -9.38 27.40
C GLN A 70 -24.99 -10.86 27.19
N GLN A 71 -25.91 -11.75 27.59
CA GLN A 71 -25.77 -13.20 27.40
C GLN A 71 -25.93 -13.53 25.92
N ILE A 72 -26.95 -12.99 25.27
CA ILE A 72 -27.21 -13.15 23.84
C ILE A 72 -26.01 -12.65 23.02
N LYS A 73 -25.45 -11.48 23.37
CA LYS A 73 -24.27 -10.94 22.70
C LYS A 73 -23.09 -11.90 22.78
N GLN A 74 -22.84 -12.49 23.95
CA GLN A 74 -21.71 -13.43 24.11
C GLN A 74 -21.88 -14.71 23.30
N ASP A 75 -23.09 -15.25 23.24
CA ASP A 75 -23.38 -16.46 22.48
C ASP A 75 -23.33 -16.19 20.96
N LEU A 76 -23.84 -15.04 20.51
CA LEU A 76 -23.73 -14.60 19.14
C LEU A 76 -22.27 -14.40 18.72
N LEU A 77 -21.42 -13.80 19.55
CA LEU A 77 -19.99 -13.64 19.26
C LEU A 77 -19.31 -15.00 19.01
N ARG A 78 -19.69 -16.04 19.76
CA ARG A 78 -19.14 -17.40 19.56
C ARG A 78 -19.66 -18.07 18.30
N VAL A 79 -20.97 -18.00 18.07
CA VAL A 79 -21.63 -18.73 16.98
C VAL A 79 -21.33 -18.11 15.62
N LEU A 80 -21.28 -16.77 15.57
CA LEU A 80 -20.97 -16.04 14.34
C LEU A 80 -19.46 -15.85 14.10
N VAL A 81 -18.62 -16.28 15.08
CA VAL A 81 -17.16 -16.08 15.04
C VAL A 81 -16.81 -14.61 14.77
N ALA A 82 -17.57 -13.70 15.34
CA ALA A 82 -17.41 -12.25 15.12
C ALA A 82 -16.53 -11.63 16.19
N HIS A 83 -15.79 -10.58 15.84
CA HIS A 83 -14.93 -9.84 16.77
C HIS A 83 -15.74 -8.87 17.64
N ASP A 84 -16.80 -8.28 17.09
CA ASP A 84 -17.74 -7.45 17.83
C ASP A 84 -19.15 -7.56 17.27
N ILE A 85 -20.13 -7.37 18.16
CA ILE A 85 -21.55 -7.36 17.83
C ILE A 85 -22.22 -6.24 18.64
N THR A 86 -22.95 -5.38 17.95
CA THR A 86 -23.78 -4.36 18.57
C THR A 86 -25.25 -4.79 18.50
N ILE A 87 -25.92 -4.77 19.65
CA ILE A 87 -27.36 -5.09 19.75
C ILE A 87 -28.07 -3.85 20.26
N ALA A 88 -28.98 -3.32 19.45
CA ALA A 88 -29.72 -2.11 19.78
C ALA A 88 -31.22 -2.25 19.43
N PRO A 89 -32.14 -1.70 20.25
CA PRO A 89 -33.54 -1.64 19.90
C PRO A 89 -33.77 -0.56 18.85
N GLN A 90 -34.51 -0.87 17.79
CA GLN A 90 -34.93 0.06 16.78
C GLN A 90 -36.44 -0.04 16.53
N ARG A 91 -37.18 0.93 17.03
CA ARG A 91 -38.66 0.96 16.99
C ARG A 91 -39.27 -0.30 17.64
N ASP A 92 -39.85 -1.20 16.83
CA ASP A 92 -40.49 -2.45 17.20
C ASP A 92 -39.63 -3.69 16.93
N ARG A 93 -38.34 -3.50 16.51
CA ARG A 93 -37.42 -4.56 16.15
C ARG A 93 -36.13 -4.47 16.95
N LEU A 94 -35.40 -5.56 16.98
CA LEU A 94 -34.03 -5.59 17.48
C LEU A 94 -33.07 -5.53 16.28
N GLN A 95 -32.14 -4.61 16.32
CA GLN A 95 -31.07 -4.50 15.33
C GLN A 95 -29.83 -5.18 15.89
N ILE A 96 -29.29 -6.10 15.13
CA ILE A 96 -28.02 -6.77 15.42
C ILE A 96 -27.05 -6.39 14.33
N GLU A 97 -26.01 -5.67 14.68
CA GLU A 97 -24.92 -5.32 13.82
C GLU A 97 -23.73 -6.21 14.14
N VAL A 98 -23.34 -7.02 13.17
CA VAL A 98 -22.22 -7.94 13.26
C VAL A 98 -21.07 -7.31 12.53
N ALA A 99 -20.00 -6.98 13.26
CA ALA A 99 -18.76 -6.57 12.62
C ALA A 99 -18.27 -7.74 11.79
N GLN A 100 -18.19 -7.55 10.48
CA GLN A 100 -17.53 -8.53 9.64
C GLN A 100 -16.03 -8.51 9.98
N PRO A 101 -15.38 -9.68 10.09
CA PRO A 101 -13.94 -9.71 9.91
C PRO A 101 -13.67 -9.06 8.57
N ALA A 102 -12.68 -8.17 8.55
CA ALA A 102 -12.33 -7.32 7.41
C ALA A 102 -12.68 -7.98 6.07
N ALA A 103 -13.33 -7.21 5.19
CA ALA A 103 -13.73 -7.66 3.85
C ALA A 103 -12.67 -8.62 3.31
N GLU A 104 -13.05 -9.77 2.76
CA GLU A 104 -12.14 -10.85 2.33
C GLU A 104 -10.83 -10.23 1.84
N SER A 105 -9.73 -10.50 2.54
CA SER A 105 -8.46 -9.83 2.30
C SER A 105 -8.15 -9.93 0.80
N VAL A 106 -8.13 -8.80 0.12
CA VAL A 106 -7.86 -8.75 -1.32
C VAL A 106 -6.43 -9.23 -1.51
N ASN A 107 -6.23 -10.42 -2.07
CA ASN A 107 -4.88 -10.89 -2.37
C ASN A 107 -4.31 -10.05 -3.52
N LEU A 108 -3.09 -9.53 -3.35
CA LEU A 108 -2.45 -8.69 -4.36
C LEU A 108 -2.21 -9.43 -5.68
N LEU A 109 -1.79 -10.69 -5.63
CA LEU A 109 -1.49 -11.46 -6.85
C LEU A 109 -2.77 -11.78 -7.62
N ASP A 110 -3.86 -12.07 -6.94
CA ASP A 110 -5.16 -12.28 -7.56
C ASP A 110 -5.67 -10.99 -8.21
N LEU A 111 -5.52 -9.85 -7.52
CA LEU A 111 -5.84 -8.54 -8.07
C LEU A 111 -5.02 -8.27 -9.35
N LEU A 112 -3.71 -8.49 -9.30
CA LEU A 112 -2.82 -8.26 -10.45
C LEU A 112 -3.09 -9.21 -11.62
N ALA A 113 -3.66 -10.39 -11.37
CA ALA A 113 -4.01 -11.35 -12.42
C ALA A 113 -5.26 -10.93 -13.24
N ILE A 114 -6.15 -10.13 -12.64
CA ILE A 114 -7.41 -9.71 -13.27
C ILE A 114 -7.37 -8.30 -13.87
N ILE A 115 -6.44 -7.45 -13.44
CA ILE A 115 -6.29 -6.11 -14.00
C ILE A 115 -5.40 -6.14 -15.27
N PRO A 116 -5.64 -5.23 -16.24
CA PRO A 116 -4.75 -5.12 -17.38
C PRO A 116 -3.33 -4.69 -16.94
N PRO A 117 -2.32 -4.92 -17.79
CA PRO A 117 -0.96 -4.48 -17.49
C PRO A 117 -0.91 -3.01 -17.10
N LEU A 118 -0.31 -2.73 -15.95
CA LEU A 118 -0.23 -1.37 -15.43
C LEU A 118 0.80 -0.53 -16.20
N PRO A 119 0.53 0.77 -16.41
CA PRO A 119 1.53 1.70 -16.91
C PRO A 119 2.78 1.76 -16.01
N PRO A 120 3.92 2.24 -16.51
CA PRO A 120 5.10 2.47 -15.67
C PRO A 120 4.77 3.34 -14.44
N VAL A 121 5.43 3.07 -13.32
CA VAL A 121 5.28 3.82 -12.03
C VAL A 121 3.83 3.86 -11.52
N THR A 122 3.04 2.84 -11.86
CA THR A 122 1.68 2.68 -11.38
C THR A 122 1.62 1.51 -10.40
N ALA A 123 1.05 1.75 -9.22
CA ALA A 123 0.85 0.72 -8.19
C ALA A 123 -0.62 0.32 -8.08
N ALA A 124 -0.89 -0.96 -7.90
CA ALA A 124 -2.18 -1.44 -7.45
C ALA A 124 -2.32 -1.19 -5.94
N LEU A 125 -3.45 -0.63 -5.53
CA LEU A 125 -3.75 -0.34 -4.13
C LEU A 125 -4.69 -1.37 -3.51
N GLY A 126 -5.72 -1.80 -4.23
CA GLY A 126 -6.73 -2.70 -3.70
C GLY A 126 -8.02 -2.69 -4.52
N TRP A 127 -9.10 -2.97 -3.84
CA TRP A 127 -10.44 -3.12 -4.43
C TRP A 127 -11.43 -2.14 -3.80
N SER A 128 -12.14 -1.37 -4.63
CA SER A 128 -13.13 -0.40 -4.14
C SER A 128 -14.44 -1.08 -3.78
N GLU A 129 -15.29 -0.38 -3.04
CA GLU A 129 -16.67 -0.81 -2.73
C GLU A 129 -17.53 -0.98 -3.99
N ASP A 130 -17.24 -0.23 -5.04
CA ASP A 130 -17.92 -0.32 -6.34
C ASP A 130 -17.41 -1.49 -7.20
N ASP A 131 -16.74 -2.46 -6.61
CA ASP A 131 -16.18 -3.64 -7.29
C ASP A 131 -15.20 -3.31 -8.41
N ARG A 132 -14.31 -2.32 -8.18
CA ARG A 132 -13.31 -1.86 -9.15
C ARG A 132 -11.91 -1.88 -8.56
N PRO A 133 -10.90 -2.28 -9.33
CA PRO A 133 -9.51 -2.16 -8.88
C PRO A 133 -9.12 -0.68 -8.75
N VAL A 134 -8.50 -0.37 -7.61
CA VAL A 134 -7.95 0.95 -7.32
C VAL A 134 -6.47 0.92 -7.59
N VAL A 135 -6.00 1.80 -8.47
CA VAL A 135 -4.59 1.94 -8.82
C VAL A 135 -4.16 3.41 -8.76
N ILE A 136 -2.89 3.65 -8.53
CA ILE A 136 -2.31 4.98 -8.48
C ILE A 136 -1.17 5.13 -9.48
N ASP A 137 -1.30 6.06 -10.42
CA ASP A 137 -0.29 6.39 -11.42
C ASP A 137 0.48 7.63 -10.95
N MET A 138 1.68 7.41 -10.42
CA MET A 138 2.52 8.48 -9.86
C MET A 138 3.21 9.35 -10.92
N THR A 139 3.08 9.02 -12.20
CA THR A 139 3.60 9.88 -13.28
C THR A 139 2.75 11.12 -13.51
N THR A 140 1.55 11.16 -12.96
CA THR A 140 0.62 12.29 -13.10
C THR A 140 0.83 13.35 -12.01
N ALA A 141 0.55 14.59 -12.30
CA ALA A 141 0.71 15.68 -11.32
C ALA A 141 -0.18 15.49 -10.07
N GLU A 142 -1.36 14.89 -10.25
CA GLU A 142 -2.35 14.64 -9.19
C GLU A 142 -1.97 13.49 -8.27
N ALA A 143 -0.92 12.73 -8.59
CA ALA A 143 -0.47 11.59 -7.78
C ALA A 143 1.06 11.48 -7.71
N ALA A 144 1.78 12.55 -8.06
CA ALA A 144 3.25 12.55 -8.11
C ALA A 144 3.89 12.14 -6.77
N HIS A 145 3.26 12.49 -5.66
CA HIS A 145 3.65 12.08 -4.31
C HIS A 145 2.41 11.65 -3.52
N VAL A 146 2.57 10.69 -2.63
CA VAL A 146 1.48 10.05 -1.89
C VAL A 146 1.72 10.19 -0.39
N LEU A 147 0.75 10.74 0.32
CA LEU A 147 0.74 10.75 1.79
C LEU A 147 -0.22 9.66 2.29
N VAL A 148 0.31 8.70 3.04
CA VAL A 148 -0.46 7.63 3.66
C VAL A 148 -0.59 7.92 5.15
N THR A 149 -1.81 8.01 5.66
CA THR A 149 -2.07 8.37 7.06
C THR A 149 -3.04 7.38 7.71
N GLY A 150 -2.92 7.20 9.01
CA GLY A 150 -3.82 6.34 9.78
C GLY A 150 -3.19 5.93 11.11
N VAL A 151 -4.01 5.58 12.09
CA VAL A 151 -3.52 5.08 13.38
C VAL A 151 -2.70 3.79 13.24
N LEU A 152 -2.04 3.39 14.33
CA LEU A 152 -1.40 2.08 14.40
C LEU A 152 -2.45 0.97 14.13
N GLY A 153 -2.11 -0.03 13.33
CA GLY A 153 -3.04 -1.09 12.91
C GLY A 153 -3.95 -0.72 11.72
N ALA A 154 -3.87 0.49 11.16
CA ALA A 154 -4.62 0.85 9.96
C ALA A 154 -4.20 0.07 8.70
N GLY A 155 -3.02 -0.58 8.70
CA GLY A 155 -2.51 -1.36 7.55
C GLY A 155 -1.55 -0.60 6.64
N LYS A 156 -0.98 0.53 7.08
CA LYS A 156 -0.07 1.38 6.27
C LYS A 156 1.14 0.62 5.73
N THR A 157 1.91 -0.04 6.59
CA THR A 157 3.09 -0.83 6.22
C THR A 157 2.76 -1.94 5.23
N VAL A 158 1.63 -2.62 5.45
CA VAL A 158 1.13 -3.66 4.55
C VAL A 158 0.80 -3.09 3.17
N LEU A 159 0.14 -1.92 3.12
CA LEU A 159 -0.14 -1.22 1.88
C LEU A 159 1.15 -0.84 1.14
N LEU A 160 2.15 -0.26 1.83
CA LEU A 160 3.44 0.10 1.23
C LEU A 160 4.16 -1.14 0.67
N ARG A 161 4.15 -2.26 1.41
CA ARG A 161 4.70 -3.54 0.96
C ARG A 161 4.03 -4.04 -0.32
N SER A 162 2.71 -3.99 -0.38
CA SER A 162 1.93 -4.38 -1.56
C SER A 162 2.18 -3.47 -2.74
N MET A 163 2.28 -2.14 -2.52
CA MET A 163 2.63 -1.17 -3.54
C MET A 163 4.04 -1.43 -4.11
N ALA A 164 5.02 -1.70 -3.24
CA ALA A 164 6.40 -2.00 -3.66
C ALA A 164 6.45 -3.22 -4.56
N LEU A 165 5.77 -4.32 -4.18
CA LEU A 165 5.73 -5.52 -5.01
C LEU A 165 4.97 -5.27 -6.32
N SER A 166 3.82 -4.59 -6.28
CA SER A 166 3.07 -4.25 -7.48
C SER A 166 3.91 -3.46 -8.48
N LEU A 167 4.65 -2.46 -8.01
CA LEU A 167 5.58 -1.69 -8.83
C LEU A 167 6.69 -2.57 -9.43
N ALA A 168 7.29 -3.46 -8.63
CA ALA A 168 8.36 -4.34 -9.07
C ALA A 168 7.92 -5.36 -10.12
N LEU A 169 6.71 -5.91 -9.98
CA LEU A 169 6.17 -6.90 -10.92
C LEU A 169 5.88 -6.33 -12.32
N HIS A 170 5.56 -5.02 -12.39
CA HIS A 170 5.18 -4.35 -13.64
C HIS A 170 6.29 -3.53 -14.28
N ASN A 171 7.42 -3.36 -13.60
CA ASN A 171 8.54 -2.57 -14.10
C ASN A 171 9.84 -3.39 -14.13
N LYS A 172 10.75 -3.06 -15.03
CA LYS A 172 12.11 -3.57 -14.99
C LYS A 172 12.96 -2.67 -14.09
N PRO A 173 14.02 -3.19 -13.41
CA PRO A 173 14.93 -2.37 -12.61
C PRO A 173 15.60 -1.22 -13.38
N SER A 174 15.79 -1.38 -14.70
CA SER A 174 16.29 -0.32 -15.59
C SER A 174 15.29 0.82 -15.82
N ARG A 175 14.02 0.65 -15.44
CA ARG A 175 12.98 1.64 -15.63
C ARG A 175 12.46 2.22 -14.32
N LEU A 176 12.48 1.43 -13.25
CA LEU A 176 12.04 1.83 -11.93
C LEU A 176 12.97 1.26 -10.88
N GLN A 177 13.39 2.11 -9.97
CA GLN A 177 14.18 1.76 -8.78
C GLN A 177 13.45 2.24 -7.54
N MET A 178 13.78 1.67 -6.39
CA MET A 178 13.12 2.00 -5.13
C MET A 178 14.14 2.21 -4.02
N VAL A 179 13.79 3.10 -3.12
CA VAL A 179 14.42 3.26 -1.81
C VAL A 179 13.32 3.07 -0.77
N VAL A 180 13.55 2.21 0.21
CA VAL A 180 12.61 1.94 1.29
C VAL A 180 13.29 2.27 2.61
N VAL A 181 12.66 3.13 3.40
CA VAL A 181 13.06 3.48 4.76
C VAL A 181 11.98 3.00 5.71
N ASP A 182 12.37 2.20 6.69
CA ASP A 182 11.52 1.66 7.75
C ASP A 182 11.78 2.41 9.06
N GLY A 183 11.08 3.51 9.26
CA GLY A 183 11.20 4.32 10.46
C GLY A 183 10.59 3.63 11.70
N ASP A 184 9.63 2.74 11.51
CA ASP A 184 9.06 1.96 12.61
C ASP A 184 10.04 0.91 13.11
N ALA A 185 10.80 0.27 12.22
CA ALA A 185 11.88 -0.64 12.60
C ALA A 185 13.06 0.11 13.24
N ALA A 186 13.36 1.32 12.78
CA ALA A 186 14.36 2.18 13.40
C ALA A 186 13.98 2.57 14.84
N ALA A 187 12.67 2.75 15.11
CA ALA A 187 12.16 3.01 16.46
C ALA A 187 12.06 1.75 17.32
N ASP A 188 11.69 0.63 16.72
CA ASP A 188 11.49 -0.67 17.39
C ASP A 188 11.96 -1.83 16.47
N PRO A 189 13.18 -2.35 16.65
CA PRO A 189 13.74 -3.40 15.80
C PRO A 189 12.90 -4.69 15.68
N THR A 190 11.96 -4.91 16.61
CA THR A 190 11.07 -6.08 16.52
C THR A 190 10.10 -6.00 15.34
N LYS A 191 9.88 -4.81 14.78
CA LYS A 191 9.04 -4.55 13.63
C LYS A 191 9.74 -4.70 12.26
N ALA A 192 11.07 -4.82 12.25
CA ALA A 192 11.88 -4.90 11.01
C ALA A 192 11.48 -6.05 10.05
N GLN A 193 10.71 -7.03 10.51
CA GLN A 193 10.29 -8.16 9.70
C GLN A 193 9.21 -7.80 8.65
N GLU A 194 8.47 -6.71 8.83
CA GLU A 194 7.34 -6.39 7.95
C GLU A 194 7.79 -5.95 6.55
N LEU A 195 8.83 -5.13 6.44
CA LEU A 195 9.42 -4.69 5.17
C LEU A 195 10.69 -5.44 4.79
N GLY A 196 11.28 -6.22 5.71
CA GLY A 196 12.54 -6.92 5.49
C GLY A 196 12.55 -7.85 4.27
N ALA A 197 11.42 -8.46 3.93
CA ALA A 197 11.29 -9.30 2.73
C ALA A 197 11.47 -8.50 1.41
N LEU A 198 11.30 -7.18 1.43
CA LEU A 198 11.56 -6.32 0.27
C LEU A 198 13.06 -6.27 -0.09
N ASN A 199 13.97 -6.61 0.82
CA ASN A 199 15.40 -6.69 0.55
C ASN A 199 15.76 -7.64 -0.61
N TYR A 200 14.88 -8.57 -0.93
CA TYR A 200 15.04 -9.46 -2.07
C TYR A 200 14.55 -8.87 -3.39
N LEU A 201 14.01 -7.63 -3.42
CA LEU A 201 13.60 -6.99 -4.67
C LEU A 201 14.81 -6.47 -5.45
N PRO A 202 14.99 -6.87 -6.73
CA PRO A 202 16.09 -6.38 -7.55
C PRO A 202 15.96 -4.89 -7.93
N HIS A 203 14.89 -4.25 -7.54
CA HIS A 203 14.60 -2.83 -7.79
C HIS A 203 15.16 -1.91 -6.70
N LEU A 204 15.61 -2.46 -5.57
CA LEU A 204 16.13 -1.63 -4.48
C LEU A 204 17.50 -1.05 -4.83
N LEU A 205 17.67 0.24 -4.60
CA LEU A 205 18.97 0.93 -4.71
C LEU A 205 19.88 0.64 -3.52
N THR A 206 19.29 0.40 -2.36
CA THR A 206 19.96 0.02 -1.12
C THR A 206 19.10 -1.02 -0.40
N PRO A 207 19.63 -1.85 0.51
CA PRO A 207 18.78 -2.58 1.43
C PRO A 207 17.78 -1.66 2.13
N VAL A 208 16.69 -2.23 2.64
CA VAL A 208 15.72 -1.47 3.47
C VAL A 208 16.49 -0.80 4.60
N VAL A 209 16.33 0.51 4.71
CA VAL A 209 17.07 1.35 5.67
C VAL A 209 16.24 1.46 6.95
N ASP A 210 16.77 0.95 8.05
CA ASP A 210 16.15 0.92 9.38
C ASP A 210 16.96 1.70 10.45
N ASP A 211 17.81 2.62 10.01
CA ASP A 211 18.59 3.52 10.84
C ASP A 211 18.41 4.96 10.40
N VAL A 212 18.24 5.89 11.36
CA VAL A 212 17.96 7.31 11.08
C VAL A 212 19.12 8.00 10.39
N THR A 213 20.37 7.68 10.79
CA THR A 213 21.57 8.29 10.21
C THR A 213 21.71 7.86 8.76
N ALA A 214 21.63 6.56 8.51
CA ALA A 214 21.66 6.00 7.16
C ALA A 214 20.50 6.53 6.29
N ALA A 215 19.30 6.67 6.85
CA ALA A 215 18.16 7.24 6.16
C ALA A 215 18.41 8.71 5.76
N THR A 216 18.98 9.50 6.66
CA THR A 216 19.31 10.92 6.39
C THR A 216 20.36 11.02 5.27
N GLU A 217 21.38 10.18 5.30
CA GLU A 217 22.42 10.11 4.25
C GLU A 217 21.83 9.73 2.90
N VAL A 218 20.97 8.71 2.85
CA VAL A 218 20.29 8.29 1.61
C VAL A 218 19.39 9.39 1.07
N LEU A 219 18.64 10.09 1.93
CA LEU A 219 17.81 11.20 1.51
C LEU A 219 18.63 12.38 0.99
N ALA A 220 19.77 12.69 1.61
CA ALA A 220 20.71 13.72 1.11
C ALA A 220 21.29 13.34 -0.25
N PHE A 221 21.65 12.05 -0.45
CA PHE A 221 22.07 11.54 -1.76
C PHE A 221 20.97 11.74 -2.80
N LEU A 222 19.71 11.40 -2.50
CA LEU A 222 18.61 11.56 -3.45
C LEU A 222 18.35 13.04 -3.80
N VAL A 223 18.55 13.96 -2.86
CA VAL A 223 18.49 15.40 -3.14
C VAL A 223 19.57 15.82 -4.15
N ASN A 224 20.79 15.33 -3.98
CA ASN A 224 21.87 15.59 -4.93
C ASN A 224 21.57 14.97 -6.32
N GLU A 225 20.99 13.78 -6.34
CA GLU A 225 20.56 13.12 -7.57
C GLU A 225 19.48 13.92 -8.32
N ILE A 226 18.54 14.60 -7.60
CA ILE A 226 17.59 15.52 -8.24
C ILE A 226 18.31 16.62 -9.03
N ASN A 227 19.33 17.24 -8.42
CA ASN A 227 20.06 18.33 -9.05
C ASN A 227 20.81 17.81 -10.31
N TYR A 228 21.50 16.67 -10.17
CA TYR A 228 22.17 16.03 -11.29
C TYR A 228 21.20 15.71 -12.44
N ARG A 229 20.06 15.08 -12.13
CA ARG A 229 19.06 14.73 -13.14
C ARG A 229 18.46 15.95 -13.85
N LYS A 230 18.22 17.03 -13.12
CA LYS A 230 17.75 18.30 -13.70
C LYS A 230 18.78 18.89 -14.67
N GLU A 231 20.06 18.86 -14.30
CA GLU A 231 21.15 19.37 -15.16
C GLU A 231 21.31 18.52 -16.41
N GLN A 232 21.15 17.20 -16.31
CA GLN A 232 21.29 16.28 -17.44
C GLN A 232 20.01 16.09 -18.26
N GLY A 233 18.87 16.61 -17.79
CA GLY A 233 17.56 16.41 -18.43
C GLY A 233 17.08 14.95 -18.37
N VAL A 234 17.49 14.17 -17.35
CA VAL A 234 17.20 12.74 -17.20
C VAL A 234 16.13 12.51 -16.14
N THR A 235 15.15 11.67 -16.44
CA THR A 235 14.06 11.26 -15.51
C THR A 235 13.93 9.74 -15.34
N THR A 236 14.77 8.98 -16.03
CA THR A 236 14.72 7.50 -16.04
C THR A 236 16.07 6.94 -15.59
N PRO A 237 16.10 5.87 -14.79
CA PRO A 237 14.97 5.17 -14.18
C PRO A 237 14.19 6.07 -13.20
N ALA A 238 12.87 5.89 -13.11
CA ALA A 238 12.10 6.53 -12.05
C ALA A 238 12.55 5.98 -10.69
N ILE A 239 12.55 6.82 -9.65
CA ILE A 239 12.88 6.38 -8.29
C ILE A 239 11.65 6.60 -7.40
N VAL A 240 11.16 5.52 -6.79
CA VAL A 240 10.09 5.59 -5.77
C VAL A 240 10.73 5.48 -4.40
N VAL A 241 10.56 6.52 -3.59
CA VAL A 241 11.08 6.63 -2.23
C VAL A 241 9.92 6.37 -1.28
N MET A 242 9.97 5.26 -0.56
CA MET A 242 8.98 4.86 0.43
C MET A 242 9.52 5.13 1.83
N LEU A 243 8.82 5.98 2.59
CA LEU A 243 9.16 6.34 3.96
C LEU A 243 8.05 5.82 4.87
N ASP A 244 8.23 4.64 5.44
CA ASP A 244 7.28 4.09 6.42
C ASP A 244 7.63 4.57 7.82
N GLY A 245 6.62 4.83 8.67
CA GLY A 245 6.83 5.36 10.01
C GLY A 245 7.62 6.67 10.00
N ALA A 246 7.32 7.58 9.06
CA ALA A 246 8.11 8.79 8.84
C ALA A 246 8.18 9.72 10.07
N ASP A 247 7.32 9.53 11.06
CA ASP A 247 7.32 10.28 12.31
C ASP A 247 8.66 10.22 13.04
N PHE A 248 9.21 9.01 13.15
CA PHE A 248 10.50 8.79 13.81
C PHE A 248 11.64 9.46 13.02
N LEU A 249 11.69 9.20 11.71
CA LEU A 249 12.69 9.81 10.82
C LEU A 249 12.64 11.35 10.85
N LEU A 250 11.45 11.94 10.77
CA LEU A 250 11.28 13.39 10.73
C LEU A 250 11.51 14.05 12.10
N THR A 251 11.43 13.30 13.19
CA THR A 251 11.74 13.79 14.53
C THR A 251 13.23 13.66 14.84
N GLU A 252 13.78 12.44 14.73
CA GLU A 252 15.17 12.13 15.11
C GLU A 252 16.19 12.56 14.03
N GLY A 253 15.82 12.53 12.75
CA GLY A 253 16.62 13.05 11.64
C GLY A 253 16.76 14.57 11.62
N GLY A 254 16.08 15.25 12.53
CA GLY A 254 16.20 16.67 12.77
C GLY A 254 15.85 17.53 11.55
N LYS A 255 16.48 18.72 11.49
CA LYS A 255 16.22 19.67 10.40
C LYS A 255 16.69 19.18 9.04
N ASP A 256 17.78 18.44 9.02
CA ASP A 256 18.40 17.96 7.76
C ASP A 256 17.53 16.89 7.11
N GLY A 257 17.02 15.92 7.89
CA GLY A 257 16.08 14.92 7.41
C GLY A 257 14.76 15.54 6.91
N GLN A 258 14.21 16.49 7.69
CA GLN A 258 13.00 17.22 7.29
C GLN A 258 13.19 18.01 6.00
N GLU A 259 14.31 18.72 5.85
CA GLU A 259 14.58 19.53 4.66
C GLU A 259 14.82 18.62 3.44
N ALA A 260 15.54 17.51 3.60
CA ALA A 260 15.74 16.55 2.52
C ALA A 260 14.41 16.00 1.98
N VAL A 261 13.50 15.60 2.86
CA VAL A 261 12.17 15.14 2.45
C VAL A 261 11.36 16.26 1.79
N ARG A 262 11.43 17.51 2.31
CA ARG A 262 10.78 18.66 1.67
C ARG A 262 11.29 18.93 0.26
N GLN A 263 12.60 18.82 0.05
CA GLN A 263 13.19 19.00 -1.28
C GLN A 263 12.79 17.86 -2.25
N LEU A 264 12.79 16.63 -1.78
CA LEU A 264 12.31 15.47 -2.55
C LEU A 264 10.87 15.66 -3.01
N VAL A 265 9.98 16.03 -2.11
CA VAL A 265 8.55 16.21 -2.44
C VAL A 265 8.32 17.45 -3.34
N ARG A 266 9.09 18.52 -3.14
CA ARG A 266 8.95 19.75 -3.95
C ARG A 266 9.53 19.62 -5.35
N ASN A 267 10.64 18.91 -5.48
CA ASN A 267 11.48 18.93 -6.68
C ASN A 267 11.58 17.57 -7.38
N GLY A 268 11.24 16.46 -6.69
CA GLY A 268 11.51 15.10 -7.13
C GLY A 268 10.72 14.72 -8.39
N ALA A 269 9.44 15.06 -8.46
CA ALA A 269 8.59 14.68 -9.59
C ALA A 269 9.16 15.10 -10.95
N ALA A 270 9.73 16.31 -11.04
CA ALA A 270 10.36 16.82 -12.24
C ALA A 270 11.65 16.07 -12.63
N ALA A 271 12.26 15.34 -11.69
CA ALA A 271 13.43 14.50 -11.87
C ALA A 271 13.09 12.99 -11.95
N GLY A 272 11.80 12.63 -12.06
CA GLY A 272 11.34 11.25 -12.08
C GLY A 272 11.45 10.56 -10.71
N MET A 273 11.37 11.33 -9.61
CA MET A 273 11.37 10.79 -8.26
C MET A 273 10.04 11.04 -7.57
N HIS A 274 9.49 9.98 -6.97
CA HIS A 274 8.18 9.98 -6.36
C HIS A 274 8.31 9.54 -4.91
N VAL A 275 7.62 10.23 -3.99
CA VAL A 275 7.68 9.95 -2.56
C VAL A 275 6.34 9.38 -2.09
N ILE A 276 6.39 8.27 -1.38
CA ILE A 276 5.28 7.71 -0.62
C ILE A 276 5.68 7.81 0.85
N LEU A 277 4.97 8.62 1.61
CA LEU A 277 5.27 8.87 3.02
C LEU A 277 4.12 8.37 3.89
N SER A 278 4.41 7.50 4.85
CA SER A 278 3.41 7.04 5.82
C SER A 278 3.63 7.67 7.21
N THR A 279 2.54 7.99 7.90
CA THR A 279 2.55 8.57 9.25
C THR A 279 1.29 8.20 10.03
N ASP A 280 1.43 8.05 11.34
CA ASP A 280 0.30 7.93 12.26
C ASP A 280 -0.12 9.27 12.88
N LYS A 281 0.65 10.36 12.62
CA LYS A 281 0.47 11.70 13.20
C LYS A 281 0.20 12.77 12.13
N PRO A 282 -0.95 12.75 11.45
CA PRO A 282 -1.25 13.69 10.37
C PRO A 282 -1.29 15.17 10.82
N ALA A 283 -1.41 15.43 12.11
CA ALA A 283 -1.43 16.78 12.69
C ALA A 283 -0.08 17.22 13.28
N ALA A 284 0.99 16.43 13.09
CA ALA A 284 2.29 16.75 13.64
C ALA A 284 2.87 18.09 13.09
N PRO A 285 3.61 18.86 13.90
CA PRO A 285 4.12 20.18 13.48
C PRO A 285 5.05 20.14 12.26
N TYR A 286 5.80 19.05 12.07
CA TYR A 286 6.68 18.88 10.90
C TYR A 286 5.90 18.62 9.61
N LEU A 287 4.63 18.23 9.70
CA LEU A 287 3.69 18.10 8.58
C LEU A 287 2.81 19.36 8.48
N ASP A 288 3.43 20.51 8.27
CA ASP A 288 2.69 21.74 8.08
C ASP A 288 1.84 21.74 6.79
N ASN A 289 0.96 22.73 6.66
CA ASN A 289 0.03 22.78 5.53
C ASN A 289 0.75 22.94 4.17
N LEU A 290 1.89 23.62 4.14
CA LEU A 290 2.68 23.79 2.90
C LEU A 290 3.32 22.45 2.50
N PHE A 291 3.80 21.71 3.48
CA PHE A 291 4.35 20.39 3.22
C PHE A 291 3.25 19.40 2.76
N LYS A 292 2.12 19.38 3.47
CA LYS A 292 0.96 18.54 3.07
C LYS A 292 0.41 18.90 1.69
N ALA A 293 0.47 20.16 1.29
CA ALA A 293 0.04 20.60 -0.03
C ALA A 293 0.92 20.03 -1.17
N SER A 294 2.15 19.59 -0.86
CA SER A 294 3.04 18.94 -1.82
C SER A 294 2.72 17.46 -2.06
N PHE A 295 1.75 16.89 -1.33
CA PHE A 295 1.22 15.56 -1.56
C PHE A 295 -0.17 15.65 -2.20
N PRO A 296 -0.25 15.63 -3.53
CA PRO A 296 -1.52 15.77 -4.24
C PRO A 296 -2.43 14.54 -4.08
N ALA A 297 -1.82 13.36 -3.85
CA ALA A 297 -2.56 12.15 -3.53
C ALA A 297 -2.45 11.83 -2.04
N ARG A 298 -3.55 11.41 -1.44
CA ARG A 298 -3.63 11.01 -0.04
C ARG A 298 -4.37 9.70 0.10
N ILE A 299 -3.83 8.82 0.92
CA ILE A 299 -4.47 7.57 1.31
C ILE A 299 -4.68 7.66 2.81
N VAL A 300 -5.93 7.62 3.24
CA VAL A 300 -6.31 7.84 4.63
C VAL A 300 -6.98 6.57 5.15
N GLY A 301 -6.32 5.89 6.09
CA GLY A 301 -6.92 4.82 6.87
C GLY A 301 -7.61 5.37 8.12
N LYS A 302 -8.01 4.48 9.02
CA LYS A 302 -8.63 4.84 10.29
C LYS A 302 -7.81 5.90 11.03
N VAL A 303 -8.48 6.92 11.52
CA VAL A 303 -7.90 8.00 12.34
C VAL A 303 -8.66 8.12 13.66
N ALA A 304 -8.11 8.87 14.63
CA ALA A 304 -8.65 8.95 15.97
C ALA A 304 -9.97 9.72 16.07
N ASP A 305 -10.11 10.78 15.29
CA ASP A 305 -11.26 11.70 15.34
C ASP A 305 -11.42 12.49 14.03
N ALA A 306 -12.50 13.25 13.92
CA ALA A 306 -12.81 14.08 12.75
C ALA A 306 -11.77 15.20 12.50
N ALA A 307 -11.07 15.68 13.52
CA ALA A 307 -10.00 16.68 13.35
C ALA A 307 -8.76 16.05 12.69
N ALA A 308 -8.40 14.84 13.11
CA ALA A 308 -7.37 14.03 12.48
C ALA A 308 -7.76 13.65 11.05
N ALA A 309 -9.03 13.29 10.79
CA ALA A 309 -9.56 12.98 9.46
C ALA A 309 -9.40 14.17 8.49
N ARG A 310 -9.74 15.37 8.95
CA ARG A 310 -9.54 16.61 8.19
C ARG A 310 -8.05 16.91 7.95
N SER A 311 -7.22 16.72 8.96
CA SER A 311 -5.76 16.95 8.83
C SER A 311 -5.12 15.98 7.85
N ALA A 312 -5.54 14.72 7.85
CA ALA A 312 -5.07 13.66 6.97
C ALA A 312 -5.52 13.87 5.51
N SER A 313 -6.81 14.04 5.31
CA SER A 313 -7.42 14.14 3.98
C SER A 313 -7.27 15.52 3.33
N GLY A 314 -7.28 16.58 4.14
CA GLY A 314 -7.34 17.97 3.68
C GLY A 314 -8.75 18.44 3.29
N ILE A 315 -9.76 17.59 3.44
CA ILE A 315 -11.17 17.91 3.20
C ILE A 315 -12.02 17.64 4.44
N ASN A 316 -13.18 18.27 4.50
CA ASN A 316 -14.12 18.06 5.59
C ASN A 316 -14.95 16.77 5.35
N GLU A 317 -15.42 16.17 6.44
CA GLU A 317 -16.45 15.14 6.44
C GLU A 317 -16.09 13.87 5.64
N THR A 318 -14.82 13.45 5.69
CA THR A 318 -14.40 12.19 5.06
C THR A 318 -14.85 10.95 5.82
N GLN A 319 -15.25 11.11 7.08
CA GLN A 319 -15.64 10.00 7.97
C GLN A 319 -14.54 8.95 8.18
N ALA A 320 -13.27 9.30 7.98
CA ALA A 320 -12.14 8.37 8.12
C ALA A 320 -11.95 7.88 9.58
N GLU A 321 -12.54 8.55 10.56
CA GLU A 321 -12.61 8.10 11.96
C GLU A 321 -13.46 6.84 12.15
N TYR A 322 -14.37 6.54 11.22
CA TYR A 322 -15.24 5.37 11.26
C TYR A 322 -14.72 4.18 10.44
N LEU A 323 -13.60 4.35 9.73
CA LEU A 323 -12.94 3.25 9.03
C LEU A 323 -12.56 2.14 10.02
N LEU A 324 -12.53 0.90 9.53
CA LEU A 324 -12.29 -0.28 10.36
C LEU A 324 -10.82 -0.42 10.79
N GLY A 325 -9.90 0.08 9.98
CA GLY A 325 -8.48 -0.28 10.05
C GLY A 325 -8.18 -1.50 9.20
N GLU A 326 -7.04 -2.17 9.43
CA GLU A 326 -6.69 -3.43 8.76
C GLU A 326 -6.77 -3.38 7.22
N GLY A 327 -6.39 -2.25 6.63
CA GLY A 327 -6.39 -2.07 5.18
C GLY A 327 -7.64 -1.40 4.61
N ASP A 328 -8.51 -0.90 5.46
CA ASP A 328 -9.67 -0.10 5.07
C ASP A 328 -9.26 1.37 4.91
N PHE A 329 -9.28 1.86 3.66
CA PHE A 329 -8.73 3.15 3.29
C PHE A 329 -9.64 3.99 2.38
N LEU A 330 -9.47 5.31 2.51
CA LEU A 330 -9.93 6.29 1.53
C LEU A 330 -8.75 6.76 0.69
N ALA A 331 -8.86 6.73 -0.61
CA ALA A 331 -7.90 7.30 -1.53
C ALA A 331 -8.45 8.58 -2.15
N LEU A 332 -7.66 9.66 -2.08
CA LEU A 332 -8.02 10.99 -2.56
C LEU A 332 -6.94 11.46 -3.55
N ALA A 333 -7.34 11.75 -4.79
CA ALA A 333 -6.46 12.33 -5.80
C ALA A 333 -7.27 13.02 -6.90
N GLY A 334 -6.80 14.16 -7.39
CA GLY A 334 -7.44 14.88 -8.50
C GLY A 334 -8.89 15.27 -8.23
N GLY A 335 -9.26 15.55 -6.99
CA GLY A 335 -10.63 15.88 -6.59
C GLY A 335 -11.60 14.70 -6.49
N SER A 336 -11.11 13.47 -6.71
CA SER A 336 -11.89 12.23 -6.55
C SER A 336 -11.55 11.56 -5.22
N MET A 337 -12.54 10.92 -4.62
CA MET A 337 -12.39 10.08 -3.43
C MET A 337 -12.93 8.68 -3.73
N SER A 338 -12.22 7.66 -3.29
CA SER A 338 -12.66 6.27 -3.39
C SER A 338 -12.38 5.55 -2.09
N HIS A 339 -13.35 4.82 -1.60
CA HIS A 339 -13.22 3.90 -0.48
C HIS A 339 -12.78 2.53 -1.00
N PHE A 340 -11.78 1.91 -0.37
CA PHE A 340 -11.25 0.64 -0.85
C PHE A 340 -10.62 -0.19 0.26
N GLN A 341 -10.66 -1.50 0.08
CA GLN A 341 -9.85 -2.44 0.85
C GLN A 341 -8.50 -2.62 0.19
N ALA A 342 -7.43 -2.39 0.94
CA ALA A 342 -6.07 -2.54 0.45
C ALA A 342 -5.75 -4.00 0.08
N ALA A 343 -5.03 -4.17 -1.02
CA ALA A 343 -4.52 -5.48 -1.39
C ALA A 343 -3.40 -5.91 -0.43
N TYR A 344 -3.48 -7.15 0.01
CA TYR A 344 -2.54 -7.78 0.93
C TYR A 344 -1.67 -8.81 0.23
N ILE A 345 -0.43 -8.93 0.68
CA ILE A 345 0.47 -10.02 0.31
C ILE A 345 1.14 -10.59 1.55
N GLY A 346 1.05 -11.89 1.75
CA GLY A 346 1.75 -12.61 2.81
C GLY A 346 3.27 -12.67 2.55
N GLY A 347 4.07 -12.85 3.60
CA GLY A 347 5.54 -12.92 3.48
C GLY A 347 6.01 -14.06 2.57
N THR A 348 5.38 -15.22 2.64
CA THR A 348 5.69 -16.38 1.78
C THR A 348 5.35 -16.11 0.33
N ASP A 349 4.16 -15.58 0.05
CA ASP A 349 3.71 -15.27 -1.31
C ASP A 349 4.56 -14.14 -1.92
N LEU A 350 4.95 -13.16 -1.12
CA LEU A 350 5.88 -12.10 -1.51
C LEU A 350 7.21 -12.69 -2.02
N LEU A 351 7.84 -13.58 -1.24
CA LEU A 351 9.10 -14.21 -1.62
C LEU A 351 8.96 -15.06 -2.89
N GLN A 352 7.87 -15.80 -3.03
CA GLN A 352 7.57 -16.57 -4.25
C GLN A 352 7.37 -15.67 -5.46
N ALA A 353 6.72 -14.52 -5.29
CA ALA A 353 6.51 -13.56 -6.37
C ALA A 353 7.80 -12.83 -6.79
N ILE A 354 8.76 -12.66 -5.87
CA ILE A 354 10.06 -12.03 -6.14
C ILE A 354 11.00 -12.97 -6.89
N GLU A 355 10.97 -14.28 -6.62
CA GLU A 355 11.91 -15.26 -7.20
C GLU A 355 12.01 -15.18 -8.74
N PRO A 356 10.91 -15.08 -9.53
CA PRO A 356 10.98 -14.94 -10.98
C PRO A 356 11.62 -13.64 -11.45
N LEU A 357 11.62 -12.57 -10.63
CA LEU A 357 12.23 -11.29 -11.00
C LEU A 357 13.75 -11.40 -11.08
N HIS A 358 14.37 -12.24 -10.25
CA HIS A 358 15.80 -12.52 -10.33
C HIS A 358 16.18 -13.34 -11.57
N ARG A 359 15.35 -14.29 -11.96
CA ARG A 359 15.60 -15.13 -13.14
C ARG A 359 15.51 -14.38 -14.46
N ARG A 360 14.76 -13.26 -14.49
CA ARG A 360 14.63 -12.40 -15.68
C ARG A 360 15.82 -11.45 -15.86
N GLN A 361 16.67 -11.32 -14.88
CA GLN A 361 17.95 -10.67 -15.01
C GLN A 361 18.92 -11.73 -15.56
N LEU A 362 19.34 -11.60 -16.82
CA LEU A 362 20.61 -12.18 -17.24
C LEU A 362 21.64 -11.75 -16.20
N PRO A 363 22.60 -12.63 -15.82
CA PRO A 363 23.68 -12.21 -14.97
C PRO A 363 24.46 -11.11 -15.71
N VAL A 364 23.94 -9.88 -15.67
CA VAL A 364 24.79 -8.74 -15.81
C VAL A 364 25.78 -8.97 -14.70
N LEU A 365 27.04 -9.20 -15.04
CA LEU A 365 28.16 -9.06 -14.11
C LEU A 365 27.96 -7.70 -13.45
N LEU A 366 27.26 -7.74 -12.32
CA LEU A 366 26.91 -6.53 -11.65
C LEU A 366 28.21 -5.82 -11.34
N ALA A 367 28.31 -4.73 -11.97
CA ALA A 367 28.56 -3.59 -11.13
C ALA A 367 27.93 -3.84 -9.75
N GLN A 368 28.77 -4.00 -8.75
CA GLN A 368 28.38 -4.18 -7.34
C GLN A 368 27.13 -3.36 -7.07
N PRO A 369 26.18 -3.85 -6.26
CA PRO A 369 25.04 -3.05 -5.85
C PRO A 369 25.63 -1.71 -5.49
N THR A 370 25.16 -0.65 -6.12
CA THR A 370 25.82 0.65 -6.04
C THR A 370 25.81 1.02 -4.58
N THR A 371 26.81 0.51 -3.89
CA THR A 371 27.23 1.04 -2.62
C THR A 371 27.22 2.52 -2.85
N ILE A 372 26.30 3.21 -2.20
CA ILE A 372 26.14 4.66 -2.16
C ILE A 372 27.27 5.32 -2.92
N ARG A 373 26.99 5.80 -4.14
CA ARG A 373 28.05 6.46 -4.92
C ARG A 373 28.73 7.39 -3.94
N PRO A 374 30.04 7.27 -3.69
CA PRO A 374 30.68 8.14 -2.74
C PRO A 374 30.31 9.57 -3.13
N VAL A 375 29.88 10.36 -2.15
CA VAL A 375 29.60 11.78 -2.35
C VAL A 375 30.79 12.35 -3.09
N LEU A 376 30.61 12.63 -4.38
CA LEU A 376 31.63 13.28 -5.16
C LEU A 376 31.73 14.68 -4.56
N GLU A 377 32.78 14.90 -3.79
CA GLU A 377 33.15 16.28 -3.46
C GLU A 377 33.14 17.08 -4.75
N PRO A 378 32.65 18.32 -4.78
CA PRO A 378 32.61 19.12 -5.98
C PRO A 378 34.02 19.46 -6.40
N THR A 379 34.71 18.54 -7.08
CA THR A 379 35.98 18.80 -7.74
C THR A 379 35.66 19.34 -9.13
N SER A 380 36.12 20.53 -9.34
CA SER A 380 36.01 21.34 -10.55
C SER A 380 36.71 20.77 -11.80
N LYS A 381 36.49 19.48 -12.13
CA LYS A 381 36.94 18.91 -13.41
C LYS A 381 35.89 17.89 -13.93
N PRO A 382 35.51 17.99 -15.22
CA PRO A 382 34.64 16.99 -15.83
C PRO A 382 35.31 15.63 -15.77
N ASN A 383 34.63 14.66 -15.30
CA ASN A 383 35.09 13.35 -14.94
C ASN A 383 35.47 12.54 -16.20
N GLN A 384 36.74 12.24 -16.40
CA GLN A 384 37.23 11.32 -17.42
C GLN A 384 36.86 9.85 -17.12
N THR A 385 36.53 9.52 -15.85
CA THR A 385 36.30 8.13 -15.41
C THR A 385 35.08 7.46 -16.01
N VAL A 386 34.07 8.19 -16.48
CA VAL A 386 32.87 7.56 -17.10
C VAL A 386 33.14 7.20 -18.58
N ARG A 387 34.05 7.91 -19.25
CA ARG A 387 34.42 7.57 -20.63
C ARG A 387 35.31 6.33 -20.70
N ASP A 388 36.20 6.17 -19.73
CA ASP A 388 37.10 5.01 -19.71
C ASP A 388 36.37 3.71 -19.41
N PHE A 389 35.27 3.76 -18.62
CA PHE A 389 34.46 2.58 -18.30
C PHE A 389 33.58 2.11 -19.48
N VAL A 390 33.21 3.02 -20.38
CA VAL A 390 32.41 2.68 -21.57
C VAL A 390 33.33 2.22 -22.69
N ALA A 391 34.57 2.72 -22.75
CA ALA A 391 35.54 2.30 -23.74
C ALA A 391 36.05 0.87 -23.50
N ASP A 392 36.30 0.50 -22.24
CA ASP A 392 36.70 -0.88 -21.88
C ASP A 392 35.58 -1.92 -22.08
N ALA A 393 34.30 -1.50 -22.07
CA ALA A 393 33.17 -2.42 -22.32
C ALA A 393 32.96 -2.71 -23.82
N ASP A 394 33.33 -1.77 -24.70
CA ASP A 394 33.21 -1.95 -26.17
C ASP A 394 34.36 -2.78 -26.76
N ASP A 395 35.52 -2.80 -26.10
CA ASP A 395 36.67 -3.59 -26.57
C ASP A 395 36.58 -5.10 -26.23
N GLU A 396 35.76 -5.51 -25.21
CA GLU A 396 35.56 -6.92 -24.89
C GLU A 396 34.43 -7.60 -25.70
N ILE A 397 33.62 -6.84 -26.44
CA ILE A 397 32.51 -7.39 -27.25
C ILE A 397 32.96 -7.77 -28.69
N SER A 398 34.20 -7.47 -29.06
CA SER A 398 34.69 -7.69 -30.43
C SER A 398 35.32 -9.07 -30.72
N PHE A 399 35.20 -10.05 -29.81
CA PHE A 399 35.84 -11.36 -29.98
C PHE A 399 34.86 -12.56 -29.90
N LEU A 400 33.77 -12.47 -30.61
CA LEU A 400 33.05 -13.67 -31.05
C LEU A 400 33.00 -13.59 -32.57
N ASP A 401 33.90 -14.27 -33.22
CA ASP A 401 33.90 -14.47 -34.68
C ASP A 401 32.61 -15.20 -35.07
N ASP A 402 32.00 -14.72 -36.16
CA ASP A 402 30.74 -15.25 -36.73
C ASP A 402 30.85 -16.74 -37.19
N ASP A 403 32.00 -17.36 -37.09
CA ASP A 403 32.28 -18.74 -37.52
C ASP A 403 31.91 -19.80 -36.43
N GLU A 404 31.67 -19.44 -35.17
CA GLU A 404 31.30 -20.41 -34.14
C GLU A 404 29.77 -20.63 -34.01
N ILE A 405 28.96 -19.81 -34.68
CA ILE A 405 27.48 -19.95 -34.62
C ILE A 405 26.97 -21.02 -35.60
N SER A 406 27.77 -21.48 -36.57
CA SER A 406 27.34 -22.45 -37.57
C SER A 406 27.47 -23.91 -37.11
N LEU A 407 27.97 -24.21 -35.93
CA LEU A 407 28.20 -25.58 -35.43
C LEU A 407 27.12 -26.11 -34.48
N LEU A 408 26.04 -25.35 -34.23
CA LEU A 408 24.95 -25.77 -33.34
C LEU A 408 23.66 -26.20 -34.06
N ASP A 409 23.64 -26.13 -35.39
CA ASP A 409 22.44 -26.56 -36.18
C ASP A 409 22.44 -28.05 -36.64
N ASP A 410 23.46 -28.86 -36.26
CA ASP A 410 23.56 -30.26 -36.65
C ASP A 410 23.49 -31.26 -35.47
N ILE A 411 22.61 -31.07 -34.50
CA ILE A 411 22.23 -32.13 -33.54
C ILE A 411 20.72 -32.18 -33.47
N GLU A 412 20.15 -33.23 -34.19
CA GLU A 412 18.78 -33.72 -34.02
C GLU A 412 18.46 -34.12 -32.57
#